data_43a21065afd2e17970e02b5aad43337a
#
_entry.id   43a21065afd2e17970e02b5aad43337a
#
_cell.length_a   1.000
_cell.length_b   1.000
_cell.length_c   1.000
_cell.angle_alpha   90.00
_cell.angle_beta   90.00
_cell.angle_gamma   90.00
#
_symmetry.space_group_name_H-M   'P 1'
#
loop_
_entity.id
_entity.type
_entity.pdbx_description
1 polymer ?
#
loop_
_entity_poly.entity_id
_entity_poly.type
_entity_poly.pdbx_seq_one_letter_code
_entity_poly.pdbx_strand_id
1 'polypeptide(L)'
;MSNKQFLELPYGKDDFPLLREGNCYFVDKTPYLKTVFTDQSAVLLFTRPRRFGKTLLISMFDSFLKINPEKPFDNSKQLELFKGTKILEDKEFCDKFMGQCPVITITLKKVEGTNFKEFYESFASAVHKVASRYSYLKNSDKLDKSDKEELENLTTKSYLLKIENQQTVKDALSTLSGLLYKEYGRRAILLIDEYDVPLAAASYRDRVNKVLYKNRHDFVADCHEKMVAFMKGFFDLLKTTPGDEGAISKAVITGCLKEDKNSLFTGVNNFKVNTVLATNKDLTGIIGFTKDETYKFLKDYELENFSEKVKEHYDGYKFCDKEMFCPWDVVNFIDENYKYNLNGETDSIRTNNYWLGTTSDKSLYDYLGYLTDSDNKKMQDLVDGKSISFKLNESMNYDTLSEHNSDDFWSLLLHTGYLTLDWEKSDDEELSKDHSTNKNVFARIPNLEILECFSSNIKERFSSDFKERNLHNKLVDAFSCGNQKEIYDIFFDMLQKYVSIRDTATKAPLENYYHGFLNGIFTSCEKLVSEYHSNYESGNGYPDITFKAERNTKAVIIEIKATSNEEDMDELATNALSQIEEKNYEQPFIKQSKITEIYAYGLVFCKKDCLVFCKKLK
;
A
#
# COMPACT_ATOMS: atom_id res chain seq x y z
N MET A 1 4.17 -41.43 10.09
CA MET A 1 4.40 -40.02 9.73
C MET A 1 5.69 -39.97 8.94
N SER A 2 5.66 -39.64 7.66
CA SER A 2 6.89 -39.51 6.86
C SER A 2 7.66 -38.29 7.40
N ASN A 3 8.96 -38.47 7.70
CA ASN A 3 9.85 -37.37 8.04
C ASN A 3 10.09 -36.51 6.79
N LYS A 4 9.05 -35.79 6.32
CA LYS A 4 9.20 -34.82 5.24
C LYS A 4 9.90 -33.60 5.83
N GLN A 5 11.13 -33.35 5.40
CA GLN A 5 11.86 -32.16 5.82
C GLN A 5 11.37 -31.00 4.95
N PHE A 6 10.67 -30.04 5.55
CA PHE A 6 10.27 -28.81 4.88
C PHE A 6 11.48 -27.88 4.74
N LEU A 7 11.53 -27.14 3.62
CA LEU A 7 12.49 -26.06 3.47
C LEU A 7 12.14 -24.91 4.44
N GLU A 8 13.11 -24.07 4.76
CA GLU A 8 12.80 -22.84 5.50
C GLU A 8 11.91 -21.91 4.68
N LEU A 9 11.00 -21.20 5.33
CA LEU A 9 10.18 -20.19 4.65
C LEU A 9 11.00 -18.91 4.42
N PRO A 10 10.82 -18.24 3.28
CA PRO A 10 11.59 -17.04 2.92
C PRO A 10 11.08 -15.77 3.63
N TYR A 11 10.69 -15.88 4.89
CA TYR A 11 10.11 -14.78 5.65
C TYR A 11 11.08 -13.60 5.78
N GLY A 12 10.66 -12.42 5.25
CA GLY A 12 11.46 -11.19 5.31
C GLY A 12 12.77 -11.21 4.52
N LYS A 13 13.04 -12.25 3.71
CA LYS A 13 14.25 -12.36 2.90
C LYS A 13 14.00 -11.78 1.50
N ASP A 14 14.54 -10.61 1.23
CA ASP A 14 14.47 -9.92 -0.06
C ASP A 14 15.80 -9.94 -0.83
N ASP A 15 16.80 -10.70 -0.33
CA ASP A 15 18.11 -10.92 -0.93
C ASP A 15 18.24 -12.36 -1.43
N PHE A 16 18.53 -12.54 -2.73
CA PHE A 16 18.55 -13.86 -3.36
C PHE A 16 19.66 -14.78 -2.83
N PRO A 17 20.93 -14.33 -2.65
CA PRO A 17 21.95 -15.13 -1.98
C PRO A 17 21.54 -15.64 -0.61
N LEU A 18 21.05 -14.77 0.27
CA LEU A 18 20.62 -15.16 1.62
C LEU A 18 19.47 -16.17 1.60
N LEU A 19 18.56 -16.05 0.62
CA LEU A 19 17.48 -17.00 0.45
C LEU A 19 18.00 -18.38 0.05
N ARG A 20 18.96 -18.44 -0.90
CA ARG A 20 19.51 -19.70 -1.42
C ARG A 20 20.48 -20.38 -0.42
N GLU A 21 21.37 -19.63 0.19
CA GLU A 21 22.30 -20.10 1.22
C GLU A 21 21.56 -20.58 2.47
N GLY A 22 20.44 -19.94 2.82
CA GLY A 22 19.55 -20.38 3.89
C GLY A 22 18.65 -21.55 3.54
N ASN A 23 18.82 -22.18 2.37
CA ASN A 23 17.98 -23.29 1.89
C ASN A 23 16.47 -23.03 2.02
N CYS A 24 16.05 -21.77 1.71
CA CYS A 24 14.64 -21.40 1.78
C CYS A 24 13.86 -21.86 0.57
N TYR A 25 12.54 -21.99 0.76
CA TYR A 25 11.63 -22.24 -0.35
C TYR A 25 11.71 -21.11 -1.37
N PHE A 26 11.86 -21.45 -2.63
CA PHE A 26 12.01 -20.49 -3.72
C PHE A 26 11.04 -20.81 -4.86
N VAL A 27 10.18 -19.88 -5.19
CA VAL A 27 9.36 -19.94 -6.41
C VAL A 27 10.22 -19.50 -7.58
N ASP A 28 10.53 -20.46 -8.44
CA ASP A 28 11.55 -20.28 -9.49
C ASP A 28 11.13 -19.29 -10.59
N LYS A 29 11.63 -18.07 -10.47
CA LYS A 29 11.49 -16.98 -11.46
C LYS A 29 12.70 -16.85 -12.40
N THR A 30 13.68 -17.75 -12.30
CA THR A 30 14.91 -17.66 -13.09
C THR A 30 14.71 -17.73 -14.61
N PRO A 31 13.67 -18.39 -15.18
CA PRO A 31 13.41 -18.34 -16.62
C PRO A 31 13.21 -16.92 -17.17
N TYR A 32 12.74 -15.98 -16.35
CA TYR A 32 12.57 -14.59 -16.76
C TYR A 32 13.88 -13.84 -17.01
N LEU A 33 15.02 -14.34 -16.51
CA LEU A 33 16.35 -13.84 -16.88
C LEU A 33 16.51 -13.82 -18.40
N LYS A 34 16.21 -14.95 -19.04
CA LYS A 34 16.31 -15.02 -20.53
C LYS A 34 15.38 -14.02 -21.18
N THR A 35 14.10 -14.00 -20.82
CA THR A 35 13.11 -13.10 -21.40
C THR A 35 13.53 -11.64 -21.30
N VAL A 36 14.04 -11.21 -20.12
CA VAL A 36 14.43 -9.82 -19.85
C VAL A 36 15.72 -9.45 -20.60
N PHE A 37 16.75 -10.30 -20.55
CA PHE A 37 18.08 -9.93 -21.09
C PHE A 37 18.25 -10.23 -22.58
N THR A 38 17.30 -10.92 -23.21
CA THR A 38 17.19 -11.04 -24.68
C THR A 38 16.18 -10.08 -25.31
N ASP A 39 15.38 -9.38 -24.53
CA ASP A 39 14.47 -8.33 -25.03
C ASP A 39 15.28 -7.20 -25.72
N GLN A 40 14.74 -6.66 -26.82
CA GLN A 40 15.41 -5.63 -27.62
C GLN A 40 15.43 -4.24 -26.96
N SER A 41 14.63 -4.03 -25.91
CA SER A 41 14.53 -2.73 -25.24
C SER A 41 15.80 -2.45 -24.43
N ALA A 42 16.31 -1.23 -24.52
CA ALA A 42 17.48 -0.80 -23.72
C ALA A 42 17.10 -0.61 -22.25
N VAL A 43 15.89 -0.15 -21.98
CA VAL A 43 15.38 0.11 -20.63
C VAL A 43 14.05 -0.59 -20.44
N LEU A 44 13.94 -1.37 -19.37
CA LEU A 44 12.73 -2.06 -18.94
C LEU A 44 12.32 -1.54 -17.55
N LEU A 45 11.13 -0.98 -17.44
CA LEU A 45 10.54 -0.57 -16.18
C LEU A 45 9.43 -1.54 -15.80
N PHE A 46 9.52 -2.12 -14.62
CA PHE A 46 8.46 -2.94 -14.02
C PHE A 46 7.81 -2.18 -12.86
N THR A 47 6.52 -1.88 -12.99
CA THR A 47 5.74 -1.33 -11.87
C THR A 47 4.79 -2.38 -11.33
N ARG A 48 4.93 -2.68 -10.05
CA ARG A 48 4.10 -3.64 -9.32
C ARG A 48 3.79 -3.12 -7.93
N PRO A 49 2.69 -3.54 -7.33
CA PRO A 49 2.36 -3.18 -5.97
C PRO A 49 3.49 -3.49 -4.98
N ARG A 50 3.42 -2.91 -3.80
CA ARG A 50 4.35 -3.24 -2.71
C ARG A 50 4.23 -4.71 -2.34
N ARG A 51 5.33 -5.32 -1.83
CA ARG A 51 5.39 -6.72 -1.32
C ARG A 51 5.23 -7.82 -2.37
N PHE A 52 5.22 -7.49 -3.65
CA PHE A 52 5.16 -8.46 -4.74
C PHE A 52 6.51 -9.10 -5.09
N GLY A 53 7.62 -8.75 -4.43
CA GLY A 53 8.94 -9.38 -4.65
C GLY A 53 9.85 -8.64 -5.65
N LYS A 54 9.63 -7.35 -5.89
CA LYS A 54 10.48 -6.51 -6.79
C LYS A 54 11.97 -6.55 -6.42
N THR A 55 12.27 -6.32 -5.14
CA THR A 55 13.66 -6.30 -4.62
C THR A 55 14.34 -7.66 -4.80
N LEU A 56 13.61 -8.76 -4.53
CA LEU A 56 14.15 -10.11 -4.72
C LEU A 56 14.47 -10.40 -6.19
N LEU A 57 13.63 -9.92 -7.13
CA LEU A 57 13.92 -10.04 -8.57
C LEU A 57 15.21 -9.32 -8.94
N ILE A 58 15.40 -8.08 -8.49
CA ILE A 58 16.61 -7.29 -8.72
C ILE A 58 17.84 -7.99 -8.12
N SER A 59 17.73 -8.51 -6.89
CA SER A 59 18.81 -9.27 -6.23
C SER A 59 19.16 -10.56 -6.99
N MET A 60 18.15 -11.27 -7.53
CA MET A 60 18.37 -12.45 -8.37
C MET A 60 19.11 -12.10 -9.66
N PHE A 61 18.73 -11.00 -10.34
CA PHE A 61 19.40 -10.54 -11.55
C PHE A 61 20.84 -10.12 -11.27
N ASP A 62 21.09 -9.33 -10.22
CA ASP A 62 22.46 -8.96 -9.79
C ASP A 62 23.32 -10.20 -9.55
N SER A 63 22.79 -11.15 -8.80
CA SER A 63 23.48 -12.37 -8.41
C SER A 63 23.83 -13.26 -9.60
N PHE A 64 22.96 -13.31 -10.64
CA PHE A 64 23.21 -14.10 -11.84
C PHE A 64 24.26 -13.47 -12.76
N LEU A 65 24.17 -12.16 -12.97
CA LEU A 65 24.90 -11.46 -14.03
C LEU A 65 26.31 -11.03 -13.62
N LYS A 66 26.46 -10.66 -12.34
CA LYS A 66 27.60 -9.89 -11.84
C LYS A 66 28.91 -10.63 -11.91
N ILE A 67 29.92 -9.98 -12.54
CA ILE A 67 31.30 -10.43 -12.53
C ILE A 67 31.85 -10.48 -11.10
N ASN A 68 32.51 -11.58 -10.75
CA ASN A 68 33.28 -11.65 -9.50
C ASN A 68 34.61 -10.86 -9.69
N PRO A 69 34.84 -9.78 -8.93
CA PRO A 69 36.06 -8.98 -9.11
C PRO A 69 37.34 -9.73 -8.73
N GLU A 70 37.28 -10.74 -7.85
CA GLU A 70 38.44 -11.54 -7.47
C GLU A 70 38.83 -12.57 -8.53
N LYS A 71 37.85 -13.06 -9.28
CA LYS A 71 38.01 -14.04 -10.37
C LYS A 71 37.11 -13.65 -11.54
N PRO A 72 37.50 -12.64 -12.34
CA PRO A 72 36.67 -12.17 -13.44
C PRO A 72 36.30 -13.30 -14.41
N PHE A 73 35.00 -13.33 -14.78
CA PHE A 73 34.41 -14.30 -15.70
C PHE A 73 34.36 -15.76 -15.21
N ASP A 74 34.72 -16.03 -13.95
CA ASP A 74 34.47 -17.32 -13.29
C ASP A 74 33.02 -17.31 -12.73
N ASN A 75 32.19 -18.25 -13.17
CA ASN A 75 30.79 -18.39 -12.77
C ASN A 75 30.54 -19.51 -11.75
N SER A 76 31.58 -20.07 -11.15
CA SER A 76 31.45 -21.21 -10.21
C SER A 76 30.54 -20.89 -9.04
N LYS A 77 30.61 -19.68 -8.51
CA LYS A 77 29.76 -19.20 -7.41
C LYS A 77 28.30 -19.11 -7.84
N GLN A 78 28.04 -18.62 -9.05
CA GLN A 78 26.68 -18.54 -9.60
C GLN A 78 26.08 -19.92 -9.84
N LEU A 79 26.88 -20.86 -10.39
CA LEU A 79 26.43 -22.25 -10.60
C LEU A 79 26.00 -22.91 -9.30
N GLU A 80 26.70 -22.68 -8.20
CA GLU A 80 26.29 -23.16 -6.88
C GLU A 80 25.00 -22.50 -6.40
N LEU A 81 24.93 -21.17 -6.47
CA LEU A 81 23.79 -20.38 -6.00
C LEU A 81 22.50 -20.70 -6.76
N PHE A 82 22.59 -20.93 -8.08
CA PHE A 82 21.45 -21.23 -8.96
C PHE A 82 21.18 -22.73 -9.10
N LYS A 83 21.88 -23.59 -8.37
CA LYS A 83 21.70 -25.05 -8.43
C LYS A 83 20.23 -25.43 -8.27
N GLY A 84 19.72 -26.26 -9.20
CA GLY A 84 18.35 -26.75 -9.20
C GLY A 84 17.30 -25.76 -9.73
N THR A 85 17.71 -24.62 -10.30
CA THR A 85 16.81 -23.70 -10.99
C THR A 85 16.75 -24.01 -12.49
N LYS A 86 15.64 -23.65 -13.14
CA LYS A 86 15.38 -23.91 -14.55
C LYS A 86 16.31 -23.19 -15.50
N ILE A 87 16.86 -22.04 -15.13
CA ILE A 87 17.76 -21.28 -16.00
C ILE A 87 19.02 -22.05 -16.35
N LEU A 88 19.48 -22.97 -15.48
CA LEU A 88 20.67 -23.79 -15.74
C LEU A 88 20.48 -24.80 -16.87
N GLU A 89 19.24 -25.05 -17.30
CA GLU A 89 18.94 -25.88 -18.47
C GLU A 89 19.34 -25.18 -19.78
N ASP A 90 19.37 -23.82 -19.79
CA ASP A 90 19.77 -23.01 -20.95
C ASP A 90 21.26 -22.66 -20.88
N LYS A 91 22.08 -23.60 -21.31
CA LYS A 91 23.54 -23.46 -21.26
C LYS A 91 24.07 -22.28 -22.08
N GLU A 92 23.51 -22.06 -23.27
CA GLU A 92 23.92 -20.96 -24.15
C GLU A 92 23.71 -19.60 -23.48
N PHE A 93 22.56 -19.42 -22.86
CA PHE A 93 22.26 -18.21 -22.13
C PHE A 93 23.17 -18.05 -20.89
N CYS A 94 23.38 -19.15 -20.15
CA CYS A 94 24.27 -19.14 -18.98
C CYS A 94 25.73 -18.79 -19.38
N ASP A 95 26.25 -19.38 -20.41
CA ASP A 95 27.63 -19.11 -20.90
C ASP A 95 27.81 -17.64 -21.31
N LYS A 96 26.76 -17.03 -21.85
CA LYS A 96 26.79 -15.64 -22.31
C LYS A 96 26.65 -14.61 -21.18
N PHE A 97 25.85 -14.89 -20.16
CA PHE A 97 25.43 -13.90 -19.16
C PHE A 97 25.81 -14.21 -17.71
N MET A 98 25.92 -15.48 -17.31
CA MET A 98 26.14 -15.87 -15.92
C MET A 98 27.55 -15.51 -15.45
N GLY A 99 27.66 -14.53 -14.54
CA GLY A 99 28.92 -14.01 -14.03
C GLY A 99 29.76 -13.26 -15.09
N GLN A 100 29.11 -12.82 -16.18
CA GLN A 100 29.78 -12.27 -17.36
C GLN A 100 29.60 -10.78 -17.56
N CYS A 101 28.78 -10.11 -16.72
CA CYS A 101 28.42 -8.73 -16.93
C CYS A 101 28.89 -7.84 -15.76
N PRO A 102 29.48 -6.67 -16.02
CA PRO A 102 29.55 -5.62 -15.00
C PRO A 102 28.10 -5.19 -14.65
N VAL A 103 27.78 -5.10 -13.36
CA VAL A 103 26.42 -4.75 -12.92
C VAL A 103 26.50 -3.61 -11.93
N ILE A 104 25.71 -2.56 -12.11
CA ILE A 104 25.53 -1.48 -11.13
C ILE A 104 24.12 -1.62 -10.55
N THR A 105 24.02 -1.93 -9.26
CA THR A 105 22.75 -2.10 -8.57
C THR A 105 22.57 -1.04 -7.51
N ILE A 106 21.48 -0.26 -7.61
CA ILE A 106 21.09 0.76 -6.62
C ILE A 106 19.65 0.57 -6.18
N THR A 107 19.41 0.68 -4.87
CA THR A 107 18.06 0.78 -4.31
C THR A 107 17.85 2.15 -3.70
N LEU A 108 16.72 2.77 -4.02
CA LEU A 108 16.32 4.08 -3.50
C LEU A 108 15.29 3.96 -2.36
N LYS A 109 15.02 2.76 -1.87
CA LYS A 109 14.03 2.40 -0.84
C LYS A 109 14.11 3.25 0.43
N LYS A 110 15.30 3.73 0.80
CA LYS A 110 15.54 4.47 2.04
C LYS A 110 15.84 5.95 1.82
N VAL A 111 15.59 6.47 0.63
CA VAL A 111 15.81 7.89 0.34
C VAL A 111 14.62 8.68 0.85
N GLU A 112 14.82 9.42 1.93
CA GLU A 112 13.81 10.22 2.62
C GLU A 112 14.44 11.48 3.23
N GLY A 113 13.61 12.45 3.60
CA GLY A 113 14.02 13.70 4.23
C GLY A 113 12.83 14.57 4.62
N THR A 114 13.10 15.65 5.33
CA THR A 114 12.09 16.67 5.68
C THR A 114 12.16 17.90 4.77
N ASN A 115 13.27 18.04 4.04
CA ASN A 115 13.55 19.10 3.09
C ASN A 115 14.50 18.58 1.99
N PHE A 116 14.67 19.36 0.91
CA PHE A 116 15.48 18.92 -0.23
C PHE A 116 16.93 18.59 0.16
N LYS A 117 17.54 19.30 1.09
CA LYS A 117 18.92 19.01 1.52
C LYS A 117 19.05 17.64 2.15
N GLU A 118 18.13 17.27 3.05
CA GLU A 118 18.13 15.95 3.67
C GLU A 118 17.83 14.84 2.66
N PHE A 119 16.90 15.06 1.72
CA PHE A 119 16.68 14.15 0.60
C PHE A 119 17.94 13.93 -0.22
N TYR A 120 18.65 15.01 -0.56
CA TYR A 120 19.91 14.95 -1.27
C TYR A 120 20.97 14.16 -0.50
N GLU A 121 21.17 14.44 0.79
CA GLU A 121 22.14 13.74 1.64
C GLU A 121 21.82 12.24 1.75
N SER A 122 20.55 11.89 1.85
CA SER A 122 20.06 10.52 1.86
C SER A 122 20.35 9.82 0.53
N PHE A 123 20.08 10.49 -0.60
CA PHE A 123 20.37 10.00 -1.94
C PHE A 123 21.87 9.84 -2.19
N ALA A 124 22.67 10.85 -1.85
CA ALA A 124 24.13 10.81 -1.95
C ALA A 124 24.73 9.66 -1.11
N SER A 125 24.14 9.36 0.05
CA SER A 125 24.54 8.20 0.87
C SER A 125 24.24 6.87 0.18
N ALA A 126 23.14 6.76 -0.56
CA ALA A 126 22.84 5.58 -1.36
C ALA A 126 23.85 5.41 -2.50
N VAL A 127 24.20 6.49 -3.22
CA VAL A 127 25.22 6.50 -4.28
C VAL A 127 26.59 6.11 -3.71
N HIS A 128 27.01 6.71 -2.60
CA HIS A 128 28.26 6.34 -1.91
C HIS A 128 28.33 4.84 -1.60
N LYS A 129 27.25 4.27 -1.07
CA LYS A 129 27.18 2.83 -0.76
C LYS A 129 27.36 1.96 -1.99
N VAL A 130 26.84 2.38 -3.14
CA VAL A 130 27.03 1.69 -4.42
C VAL A 130 28.48 1.83 -4.88
N ALA A 131 29.01 3.06 -4.97
CA ALA A 131 30.37 3.33 -5.43
C ALA A 131 31.43 2.59 -4.59
N SER A 132 31.22 2.50 -3.28
CA SER A 132 32.14 1.80 -2.36
C SER A 132 32.33 0.31 -2.71
N ARG A 133 31.36 -0.33 -3.35
CA ARG A 133 31.49 -1.73 -3.82
C ARG A 133 32.53 -1.89 -4.93
N TYR A 134 32.87 -0.81 -5.62
CA TYR A 134 33.82 -0.78 -6.72
C TYR A 134 35.18 -0.18 -6.32
N SER A 135 35.44 0.00 -5.02
CA SER A 135 36.70 0.55 -4.50
C SER A 135 37.93 -0.24 -4.94
N TYR A 136 37.79 -1.53 -5.30
CA TYR A 136 38.84 -2.36 -5.83
C TYR A 136 39.44 -1.83 -7.16
N LEU A 137 38.64 -1.08 -7.92
CA LEU A 137 39.08 -0.45 -9.18
C LEU A 137 40.21 0.58 -8.98
N LYS A 138 40.39 1.12 -7.75
CA LYS A 138 41.52 2.01 -7.42
C LYS A 138 42.88 1.34 -7.68
N ASN A 139 42.92 0.00 -7.60
CA ASN A 139 44.13 -0.79 -7.80
C ASN A 139 44.27 -1.29 -9.25
N SER A 140 43.36 -0.93 -10.14
CA SER A 140 43.40 -1.35 -11.53
C SER A 140 44.54 -0.61 -12.30
N ASP A 141 45.29 -1.37 -13.12
CA ASP A 141 46.29 -0.82 -14.02
C ASP A 141 45.68 -0.29 -15.34
N LYS A 142 44.39 -0.55 -15.56
CA LYS A 142 43.67 -0.11 -16.77
C LYS A 142 43.08 1.29 -16.60
N LEU A 143 43.01 1.79 -15.37
CA LEU A 143 42.45 3.10 -15.03
C LEU A 143 43.59 4.12 -14.88
N ASP A 144 43.44 5.26 -15.52
CA ASP A 144 44.36 6.38 -15.38
C ASP A 144 44.20 7.15 -14.07
N LYS A 145 44.99 8.20 -13.88
CA LYS A 145 44.96 9.01 -12.66
C LYS A 145 43.64 9.75 -12.49
N SER A 146 43.08 10.27 -13.59
CA SER A 146 41.79 10.98 -13.55
C SER A 146 40.65 10.05 -13.17
N ASP A 147 40.59 8.84 -13.74
CA ASP A 147 39.64 7.79 -13.41
C ASP A 147 39.64 7.46 -11.91
N LYS A 148 40.86 7.34 -11.35
CA LYS A 148 41.04 7.03 -9.92
C LYS A 148 40.62 8.22 -9.01
N GLU A 149 40.87 9.45 -9.45
CA GLU A 149 40.38 10.65 -8.72
C GLU A 149 38.86 10.75 -8.74
N GLU A 150 38.20 10.49 -9.88
CA GLU A 150 36.75 10.42 -9.97
C GLU A 150 36.15 9.35 -9.05
N LEU A 151 36.74 8.15 -9.04
CA LEU A 151 36.32 7.07 -8.13
C LEU A 151 36.56 7.43 -6.68
N GLU A 152 37.66 8.14 -6.34
CA GLU A 152 37.92 8.62 -4.97
C GLU A 152 36.83 9.58 -4.52
N ASN A 153 36.40 10.53 -5.38
CA ASN A 153 35.31 11.44 -5.08
C ASN A 153 34.01 10.68 -4.82
N LEU A 154 33.68 9.67 -5.63
CA LEU A 154 32.46 8.84 -5.45
C LEU A 154 32.53 7.96 -4.19
N THR A 155 33.71 7.55 -3.76
CA THR A 155 33.91 6.71 -2.58
C THR A 155 34.19 7.51 -1.29
N THR A 156 34.23 8.85 -1.37
CA THR A 156 34.43 9.74 -0.22
C THR A 156 33.09 10.31 0.23
N LYS A 157 32.52 9.72 1.29
CA LYS A 157 31.17 10.11 1.79
C LYS A 157 31.05 11.59 2.13
N SER A 158 32.05 12.15 2.83
CA SER A 158 32.04 13.58 3.22
C SER A 158 32.10 14.52 2.04
N TYR A 159 32.62 14.08 0.90
CA TYR A 159 32.60 14.84 -0.35
C TYR A 159 31.21 14.83 -0.99
N LEU A 160 30.59 13.66 -1.13
CA LEU A 160 29.29 13.51 -1.77
C LEU A 160 28.14 14.17 -0.98
N LEU A 161 28.22 14.22 0.35
CA LEU A 161 27.16 14.83 1.17
C LEU A 161 27.08 16.37 1.02
N LYS A 162 28.10 17.01 0.44
CA LYS A 162 28.08 18.44 0.18
C LYS A 162 27.23 18.74 -1.07
N ILE A 163 26.23 19.58 -0.92
CA ILE A 163 25.28 19.89 -2.01
C ILE A 163 25.95 20.58 -3.21
N GLU A 164 27.05 21.30 -2.98
CA GLU A 164 27.89 21.86 -4.05
C GLU A 164 28.46 20.81 -4.98
N ASN A 165 28.61 19.56 -4.54
CA ASN A 165 29.10 18.44 -5.31
C ASN A 165 27.97 17.62 -5.94
N GLN A 166 26.75 18.15 -6.02
CA GLN A 166 25.59 17.42 -6.54
C GLN A 166 25.78 16.93 -8.00
N GLN A 167 26.63 17.58 -8.79
CA GLN A 167 26.92 17.14 -10.15
C GLN A 167 27.63 15.79 -10.13
N THR A 168 28.62 15.59 -9.24
CA THR A 168 29.29 14.28 -9.07
C THR A 168 28.30 13.17 -8.72
N VAL A 169 27.27 13.47 -7.90
CA VAL A 169 26.22 12.51 -7.56
C VAL A 169 25.32 12.22 -8.76
N LYS A 170 24.97 13.23 -9.57
CA LYS A 170 24.20 13.04 -10.82
C LYS A 170 24.96 12.18 -11.83
N ASP A 171 26.27 12.39 -11.99
CA ASP A 171 27.10 11.70 -12.96
C ASP A 171 27.57 10.31 -12.47
N ALA A 172 27.29 9.96 -11.23
CA ALA A 172 27.85 8.77 -10.58
C ALA A 172 27.65 7.45 -11.36
N LEU A 173 26.46 7.26 -11.94
CA LEU A 173 26.16 6.06 -12.72
C LEU A 173 26.97 6.02 -14.03
N SER A 174 27.11 7.16 -14.69
CA SER A 174 27.91 7.29 -15.93
C SER A 174 29.38 7.05 -15.65
N THR A 175 29.94 7.70 -14.63
CA THR A 175 31.33 7.50 -14.19
C THR A 175 31.59 6.03 -13.86
N LEU A 176 30.75 5.40 -13.01
CA LEU A 176 30.92 3.98 -12.67
C LEU A 176 30.80 3.07 -13.90
N SER A 177 29.88 3.34 -14.83
CA SER A 177 29.74 2.56 -16.06
C SER A 177 30.97 2.67 -16.94
N GLY A 178 31.55 3.87 -17.10
CA GLY A 178 32.78 4.11 -17.84
C GLY A 178 33.98 3.37 -17.22
N LEU A 179 34.17 3.47 -15.91
CA LEU A 179 35.25 2.77 -15.19
C LEU A 179 35.13 1.26 -15.33
N LEU A 180 33.94 0.70 -15.23
CA LEU A 180 33.70 -0.74 -15.41
C LEU A 180 33.93 -1.18 -16.85
N TYR A 181 33.59 -0.34 -17.82
CA TYR A 181 33.91 -0.64 -19.23
C TYR A 181 35.41 -0.67 -19.49
N LYS A 182 36.17 0.28 -18.97
CA LYS A 182 37.63 0.29 -19.05
C LYS A 182 38.23 -0.95 -18.41
N GLU A 183 37.69 -1.39 -17.28
CA GLU A 183 38.17 -2.57 -16.56
C GLU A 183 37.89 -3.88 -17.28
N TYR A 184 36.63 -4.11 -17.67
CA TYR A 184 36.20 -5.42 -18.16
C TYR A 184 36.00 -5.52 -19.67
N GLY A 185 36.04 -4.41 -20.41
CA GLY A 185 35.78 -4.38 -21.86
C GLY A 185 34.31 -4.67 -22.20
N ARG A 186 33.42 -4.63 -21.22
CA ARG A 186 31.99 -4.90 -21.36
C ARG A 186 31.17 -3.79 -20.74
N ARG A 187 30.06 -3.41 -21.41
CA ARG A 187 29.15 -2.39 -20.91
C ARG A 187 28.35 -2.89 -19.70
N ALA A 188 28.17 -2.02 -18.73
CA ALA A 188 27.46 -2.35 -17.52
C ALA A 188 25.94 -2.58 -17.77
N ILE A 189 25.36 -3.45 -16.95
CA ILE A 189 23.91 -3.56 -16.76
C ILE A 189 23.56 -2.75 -15.53
N LEU A 190 22.51 -1.93 -15.63
CA LEU A 190 22.02 -1.09 -14.55
C LEU A 190 20.74 -1.70 -13.96
N LEU A 191 20.74 -1.94 -12.66
CA LEU A 191 19.59 -2.44 -11.90
C LEU A 191 19.18 -1.40 -10.86
N ILE A 192 17.95 -0.89 -10.95
CA ILE A 192 17.42 0.16 -10.06
C ILE A 192 16.19 -0.36 -9.36
N ASP A 193 16.22 -0.39 -8.04
CA ASP A 193 15.07 -0.81 -7.21
C ASP A 193 14.40 0.38 -6.54
N GLU A 194 13.06 0.38 -6.57
CA GLU A 194 12.19 1.39 -5.94
C GLU A 194 12.55 2.84 -6.33
N TYR A 195 12.65 3.09 -7.63
CA TYR A 195 13.07 4.38 -8.19
C TYR A 195 12.16 5.55 -7.83
N ASP A 196 10.87 5.28 -7.59
CA ASP A 196 9.82 6.26 -7.33
C ASP A 196 9.68 6.65 -5.84
N VAL A 197 10.33 5.92 -4.93
CA VAL A 197 10.24 6.19 -3.47
C VAL A 197 10.68 7.60 -3.08
N PRO A 198 11.79 8.15 -3.59
CA PRO A 198 12.18 9.53 -3.25
C PRO A 198 11.14 10.56 -3.66
N LEU A 199 10.48 10.37 -4.79
CA LEU A 199 9.46 11.27 -5.31
C LEU A 199 8.17 11.20 -4.49
N ALA A 200 7.73 9.97 -4.16
CA ALA A 200 6.59 9.76 -3.28
C ALA A 200 6.80 10.43 -1.91
N ALA A 201 7.97 10.23 -1.32
CA ALA A 201 8.32 10.81 -0.02
C ALA A 201 8.38 12.35 -0.08
N ALA A 202 8.95 12.92 -1.14
CA ALA A 202 9.04 14.36 -1.31
C ALA A 202 7.66 15.01 -1.52
N SER A 203 6.81 14.41 -2.36
CA SER A 203 5.43 14.90 -2.58
C SER A 203 4.61 14.85 -1.28
N TYR A 204 4.68 13.74 -0.53
CA TYR A 204 4.04 13.64 0.79
C TYR A 204 4.53 14.75 1.73
N ARG A 205 5.84 15.02 1.77
CA ARG A 205 6.42 16.06 2.61
C ARG A 205 5.92 17.46 2.21
N ASP A 206 5.85 17.75 0.93
CA ASP A 206 5.33 19.03 0.43
C ASP A 206 3.86 19.24 0.84
N ARG A 207 3.04 18.20 0.80
CA ARG A 207 1.66 18.24 1.30
C ARG A 207 1.61 18.56 2.79
N VAL A 208 2.38 17.84 3.61
CA VAL A 208 2.45 18.09 5.06
C VAL A 208 2.92 19.51 5.35
N ASN A 209 3.93 19.98 4.63
CA ASN A 209 4.48 21.32 4.80
C ASN A 209 3.49 22.41 4.39
N LYS A 210 2.71 22.22 3.31
CA LYS A 210 1.63 23.14 2.91
C LYS A 210 0.59 23.31 4.04
N VAL A 211 0.28 22.26 4.76
CA VAL A 211 -0.66 22.32 5.90
C VAL A 211 -0.01 23.00 7.10
N LEU A 212 1.20 22.60 7.49
CA LEU A 212 1.90 23.11 8.68
C LEU A 212 2.26 24.60 8.56
N TYR A 213 2.63 25.04 7.36
CA TYR A 213 3.10 26.41 7.09
C TYR A 213 2.09 27.25 6.31
N LYS A 214 0.81 26.91 6.35
CA LYS A 214 -0.29 27.61 5.64
C LYS A 214 -0.30 29.14 5.84
N ASN A 215 0.16 29.60 7.00
CA ASN A 215 0.20 31.02 7.37
C ASN A 215 1.59 31.69 7.15
N ARG A 216 2.56 30.99 6.55
CA ARG A 216 3.88 31.52 6.24
C ARG A 216 3.98 31.82 4.74
N HIS A 217 3.91 33.08 4.37
CA HIS A 217 3.99 33.53 2.97
C HIS A 217 5.39 33.36 2.33
N ASP A 218 6.43 33.15 3.14
CA ASP A 218 7.83 32.96 2.75
C ASP A 218 8.21 31.48 2.55
N PHE A 219 7.30 30.55 2.86
CA PHE A 219 7.56 29.12 2.76
C PHE A 219 7.07 28.56 1.41
N VAL A 220 7.97 27.93 0.67
CA VAL A 220 7.68 27.23 -0.59
C VAL A 220 7.86 25.74 -0.39
N ALA A 221 6.80 24.97 -0.64
CA ALA A 221 6.83 23.52 -0.62
C ALA A 221 7.25 23.02 -2.02
N ASP A 222 8.53 22.84 -2.26
CA ASP A 222 9.14 22.53 -3.57
C ASP A 222 10.10 21.33 -3.54
N CYS A 223 10.03 20.50 -2.48
CA CYS A 223 10.89 19.33 -2.35
C CYS A 223 10.72 18.37 -3.52
N HIS A 224 9.48 18.13 -3.95
CA HIS A 224 9.18 17.20 -5.05
C HIS A 224 9.75 17.73 -6.37
N GLU A 225 9.50 18.98 -6.73
CA GLU A 225 10.03 19.60 -7.95
C GLU A 225 11.56 19.54 -8.01
N LYS A 226 12.23 19.88 -6.91
CA LYS A 226 13.69 19.81 -6.80
C LYS A 226 14.22 18.37 -6.91
N MET A 227 13.50 17.38 -6.32
CA MET A 227 13.87 15.98 -6.45
C MET A 227 13.70 15.47 -7.88
N VAL A 228 12.60 15.81 -8.57
CA VAL A 228 12.40 15.48 -10.00
C VAL A 228 13.54 16.04 -10.84
N ALA A 229 13.88 17.31 -10.69
CA ALA A 229 14.97 17.96 -11.42
C ALA A 229 16.34 17.30 -11.13
N PHE A 230 16.60 16.94 -9.87
CA PHE A 230 17.81 16.25 -9.46
C PHE A 230 17.92 14.85 -10.04
N MET A 231 16.87 14.03 -9.88
CA MET A 231 16.82 12.65 -10.35
C MET A 231 16.84 12.54 -11.88
N LYS A 232 16.27 13.54 -12.58
CA LYS A 232 16.36 13.60 -14.04
C LYS A 232 17.80 13.66 -14.51
N GLY A 233 18.66 14.45 -13.84
CA GLY A 233 20.11 14.45 -14.11
C GLY A 233 20.79 13.13 -13.75
N PHE A 234 20.40 12.51 -12.64
CA PHE A 234 20.95 11.21 -12.22
C PHE A 234 20.64 10.07 -13.22
N PHE A 235 19.48 10.12 -13.88
CA PHE A 235 19.06 9.13 -14.88
C PHE A 235 19.48 9.48 -16.31
N ASP A 236 20.24 10.53 -16.53
CA ASP A 236 20.71 10.91 -17.89
C ASP A 236 21.51 9.81 -18.60
N LEU A 237 22.16 8.92 -17.85
CA LEU A 237 22.82 7.74 -18.40
C LEU A 237 21.88 6.85 -19.25
N LEU A 238 20.58 6.80 -18.91
CA LEU A 238 19.59 6.02 -19.67
C LEU A 238 19.33 6.55 -21.08
N LYS A 239 19.80 7.77 -21.39
CA LYS A 239 19.66 8.40 -22.72
C LYS A 239 20.84 8.13 -23.63
N THR A 240 21.92 7.55 -23.10
CA THR A 240 23.15 7.28 -23.88
C THR A 240 22.89 6.25 -24.97
N THR A 241 23.57 6.42 -26.09
CA THR A 241 23.53 5.48 -27.22
C THR A 241 24.69 4.50 -27.17
N PRO A 242 24.62 3.35 -27.88
CA PRO A 242 25.66 2.37 -27.87
C PRO A 242 27.05 2.83 -28.38
N GLY A 243 27.24 4.04 -28.79
CA GLY A 243 28.51 4.65 -29.16
C GLY A 243 29.16 5.49 -28.07
N ASP A 244 28.38 5.90 -27.07
CA ASP A 244 28.83 6.85 -26.08
C ASP A 244 29.74 6.22 -25.02
N GLU A 245 30.72 6.99 -24.55
CA GLU A 245 31.53 6.62 -23.39
C GLU A 245 30.60 6.49 -22.16
N GLY A 246 30.77 5.41 -21.38
CA GLY A 246 29.90 5.16 -20.22
C GLY A 246 28.54 4.58 -20.56
N ALA A 247 28.21 4.32 -21.84
CA ALA A 247 26.93 3.71 -22.20
C ALA A 247 26.71 2.36 -21.52
N ILE A 248 25.46 2.09 -21.15
CA ILE A 248 25.03 0.81 -20.58
C ILE A 248 24.59 -0.16 -21.67
N SER A 249 24.61 -1.46 -21.38
CA SER A 249 24.05 -2.48 -22.27
C SER A 249 22.53 -2.62 -22.09
N LYS A 250 22.05 -2.51 -20.86
CA LYS A 250 20.64 -2.62 -20.47
C LYS A 250 20.38 -2.00 -19.11
N ALA A 251 19.19 -1.48 -18.90
CA ALA A 251 18.70 -1.11 -17.58
C ALA A 251 17.41 -1.87 -17.24
N VAL A 252 17.30 -2.32 -16.00
CA VAL A 252 16.06 -2.86 -15.41
C VAL A 252 15.72 -2.03 -14.18
N ILE A 253 14.53 -1.47 -14.18
CA ILE A 253 14.05 -0.53 -13.15
C ILE A 253 12.79 -1.10 -12.53
N THR A 254 12.67 -1.02 -11.20
CA THR A 254 11.45 -1.39 -10.49
C THR A 254 10.90 -0.24 -9.66
N GLY A 255 9.58 -0.17 -9.54
CA GLY A 255 8.85 0.81 -8.74
C GLY A 255 7.39 0.42 -8.55
N CYS A 256 6.62 1.29 -7.90
CA CYS A 256 5.17 1.14 -7.75
C CYS A 256 4.41 1.90 -8.83
N LEU A 257 4.84 3.11 -9.17
CA LEU A 257 4.21 3.96 -10.18
C LEU A 257 5.03 4.03 -11.46
N LYS A 258 4.36 4.37 -12.55
CA LYS A 258 4.98 4.81 -13.80
C LYS A 258 4.96 6.34 -13.80
N GLU A 259 6.06 6.95 -13.37
CA GLU A 259 6.25 8.39 -13.54
C GLU A 259 6.18 8.78 -15.01
N ASP A 260 5.57 9.93 -15.30
CA ASP A 260 5.44 10.41 -16.68
C ASP A 260 6.80 10.42 -17.38
N LYS A 261 6.84 9.91 -18.62
CA LYS A 261 8.03 10.00 -19.47
C LYS A 261 8.57 11.43 -19.57
N ASN A 262 7.70 12.43 -19.50
CA ASN A 262 8.08 13.83 -19.58
C ASN A 262 8.73 14.37 -18.30
N SER A 263 8.67 13.66 -17.18
CA SER A 263 9.33 14.05 -15.94
C SER A 263 10.76 13.49 -15.84
N LEU A 264 10.93 12.22 -15.49
CA LEU A 264 12.24 11.61 -15.24
C LEU A 264 12.92 11.04 -16.49
N PHE A 265 12.16 10.42 -17.38
CA PHE A 265 12.67 9.64 -18.51
C PHE A 265 12.52 10.35 -19.85
N THR A 266 12.39 11.68 -19.84
CA THR A 266 12.35 12.48 -21.08
C THR A 266 13.60 12.23 -21.91
N GLY A 267 13.41 11.82 -23.17
CA GLY A 267 14.51 11.58 -24.10
C GLY A 267 15.11 10.19 -24.03
N VAL A 268 14.63 9.30 -23.14
CA VAL A 268 14.98 7.88 -23.18
C VAL A 268 14.23 7.23 -24.35
N ASN A 269 14.98 6.87 -25.36
CA ASN A 269 14.49 6.14 -26.53
C ASN A 269 14.30 4.67 -26.22
N ASN A 270 13.86 3.76 -26.80
CA ASN A 270 13.86 2.31 -26.54
C ASN A 270 13.53 1.92 -25.07
N PHE A 271 12.48 2.54 -24.53
CA PHE A 271 12.01 2.39 -23.17
C PHE A 271 10.69 1.61 -23.15
N LYS A 272 10.68 0.44 -22.50
CA LYS A 272 9.51 -0.43 -22.37
C LYS A 272 9.03 -0.45 -20.93
N VAL A 273 7.75 -0.20 -20.74
CA VAL A 273 7.12 -0.21 -19.42
C VAL A 273 6.19 -1.41 -19.30
N ASN A 274 6.33 -2.16 -18.21
CA ASN A 274 5.46 -3.27 -17.87
C ASN A 274 4.75 -2.96 -16.54
N THR A 275 3.53 -2.46 -16.63
CA THR A 275 2.66 -2.15 -15.49
C THR A 275 1.74 -3.33 -15.17
N VAL A 276 0.90 -3.19 -14.13
CA VAL A 276 -0.19 -4.13 -13.84
C VAL A 276 -1.22 -4.24 -14.98
N LEU A 277 -1.22 -3.25 -15.88
CA LEU A 277 -2.12 -3.14 -17.04
C LEU A 277 -1.47 -3.65 -18.34
N ALA A 278 -0.21 -4.09 -18.27
CA ALA A 278 0.53 -4.49 -19.46
C ALA A 278 -0.06 -5.76 -20.09
N THR A 279 -0.15 -5.75 -21.41
CA THR A 279 -0.68 -6.87 -22.22
C THR A 279 0.37 -7.90 -22.62
N ASN A 280 1.64 -7.71 -22.22
CA ASN A 280 2.72 -8.64 -22.55
C ASN A 280 2.67 -9.88 -21.66
N LYS A 281 2.15 -10.98 -22.19
CA LYS A 281 1.97 -12.27 -21.50
C LYS A 281 3.28 -12.89 -21.02
N ASP A 282 4.39 -12.65 -21.71
CA ASP A 282 5.70 -13.25 -21.39
C ASP A 282 6.30 -12.71 -20.09
N LEU A 283 5.91 -11.52 -19.67
CA LEU A 283 6.43 -10.84 -18.49
C LEU A 283 5.41 -10.72 -17.34
N THR A 284 4.18 -11.22 -17.53
CA THR A 284 3.10 -11.05 -16.54
C THR A 284 3.45 -11.66 -15.18
N GLY A 285 3.98 -12.88 -15.17
CA GLY A 285 4.29 -13.61 -13.93
C GLY A 285 5.69 -13.36 -13.35
N ILE A 286 6.44 -12.37 -13.84
CA ILE A 286 7.82 -12.11 -13.40
C ILE A 286 7.90 -11.66 -11.93
N ILE A 287 6.93 -10.91 -11.48
CA ILE A 287 6.81 -10.37 -10.11
C ILE A 287 5.45 -10.78 -9.55
N GLY A 288 5.41 -11.29 -8.33
CA GLY A 288 4.24 -11.90 -7.71
C GLY A 288 4.20 -13.41 -7.89
N PHE A 289 3.25 -14.09 -7.24
CA PHE A 289 3.00 -15.50 -7.46
C PHE A 289 1.78 -15.70 -8.35
N THR A 290 1.90 -16.55 -9.37
CA THR A 290 0.75 -17.00 -10.14
C THR A 290 -0.07 -17.98 -9.30
N LYS A 291 -1.31 -18.24 -9.70
CA LYS A 291 -2.17 -19.23 -9.08
C LYS A 291 -1.51 -20.62 -8.98
N ASP A 292 -0.91 -21.09 -10.08
CA ASP A 292 -0.25 -22.39 -10.11
C ASP A 292 0.95 -22.47 -9.15
N GLU A 293 1.74 -21.38 -9.07
CA GLU A 293 2.85 -21.29 -8.14
C GLU A 293 2.38 -21.25 -6.68
N THR A 294 1.31 -20.50 -6.39
CA THR A 294 0.71 -20.45 -5.05
C THR A 294 0.16 -21.80 -4.63
N TYR A 295 -0.61 -22.46 -5.50
CA TYR A 295 -1.20 -23.76 -5.18
C TYR A 295 -0.14 -24.85 -5.02
N LYS A 296 0.94 -24.79 -5.83
CA LYS A 296 2.09 -25.66 -5.64
C LYS A 296 2.76 -25.41 -4.29
N PHE A 297 2.94 -24.14 -3.89
CA PHE A 297 3.55 -23.80 -2.60
C PHE A 297 2.70 -24.32 -1.43
N LEU A 298 1.39 -24.11 -1.46
CA LEU A 298 0.46 -24.66 -0.47
C LEU A 298 0.57 -26.19 -0.38
N LYS A 299 0.61 -26.88 -1.52
CA LYS A 299 0.76 -28.34 -1.59
C LYS A 299 2.09 -28.82 -1.03
N ASP A 300 3.18 -28.11 -1.31
CA ASP A 300 4.51 -28.47 -0.81
C ASP A 300 4.58 -28.41 0.73
N TYR A 301 3.69 -27.59 1.37
CA TYR A 301 3.52 -27.49 2.84
C TYR A 301 2.25 -28.19 3.38
N GLU A 302 1.62 -29.05 2.57
CA GLU A 302 0.44 -29.86 2.94
C GLU A 302 -0.79 -29.01 3.29
N LEU A 303 -0.91 -27.82 2.72
CA LEU A 303 -2.02 -26.87 2.92
C LEU A 303 -2.94 -26.75 1.70
N GLU A 304 -2.89 -27.68 0.73
CA GLU A 304 -3.71 -27.64 -0.49
C GLU A 304 -5.22 -27.61 -0.23
N ASN A 305 -5.69 -28.21 0.86
CA ASN A 305 -7.10 -28.19 1.24
C ASN A 305 -7.63 -26.80 1.61
N PHE A 306 -6.72 -25.84 1.84
CA PHE A 306 -7.04 -24.46 2.19
C PHE A 306 -6.88 -23.49 1.01
N SER A 307 -6.65 -24.01 -0.21
CA SER A 307 -6.44 -23.20 -1.40
C SER A 307 -7.59 -22.21 -1.69
N GLU A 308 -8.85 -22.63 -1.51
CA GLU A 308 -10.00 -21.76 -1.69
C GLU A 308 -10.06 -20.64 -0.63
N LYS A 309 -9.73 -20.96 0.62
CA LYS A 309 -9.65 -19.97 1.70
C LYS A 309 -8.55 -18.91 1.43
N VAL A 310 -7.39 -19.37 0.96
CA VAL A 310 -6.28 -18.48 0.55
C VAL A 310 -6.68 -17.64 -0.65
N LYS A 311 -7.41 -18.23 -1.60
CA LYS A 311 -7.93 -17.51 -2.77
C LYS A 311 -8.90 -16.41 -2.36
N GLU A 312 -9.90 -16.72 -1.55
CA GLU A 312 -10.90 -15.75 -1.09
C GLU A 312 -10.25 -14.55 -0.36
N HIS A 313 -9.20 -14.81 0.41
CA HIS A 313 -8.61 -13.81 1.29
C HIS A 313 -7.46 -13.01 0.64
N TYR A 314 -6.65 -13.63 -0.24
CA TYR A 314 -5.41 -13.03 -0.78
C TYR A 314 -5.31 -12.97 -2.30
N ASP A 315 -6.25 -13.56 -3.04
CA ASP A 315 -6.32 -13.47 -4.51
C ASP A 315 -7.01 -12.17 -4.95
N GLY A 316 -7.34 -12.08 -6.22
CA GLY A 316 -8.14 -11.01 -6.80
C GLY A 316 -7.33 -10.06 -7.67
N TYR A 317 -6.00 -10.14 -7.63
CA TYR A 317 -5.18 -9.46 -8.62
C TYR A 317 -5.19 -10.24 -9.93
N LYS A 318 -5.42 -9.54 -11.03
CA LYS A 318 -5.28 -10.11 -12.36
C LYS A 318 -4.41 -9.18 -13.20
N PHE A 319 -3.21 -9.67 -13.53
CA PHE A 319 -2.31 -8.97 -14.42
C PHE A 319 -2.37 -9.63 -15.79
N CYS A 320 -2.85 -8.90 -16.82
CA CYS A 320 -3.11 -9.45 -18.13
C CYS A 320 -4.06 -10.68 -18.05
N ASP A 321 -3.57 -11.87 -18.35
CA ASP A 321 -4.31 -13.13 -18.39
C ASP A 321 -4.11 -14.01 -17.14
N LYS A 322 -3.28 -13.59 -16.17
CA LYS A 322 -2.93 -14.41 -15.00
C LYS A 322 -3.53 -13.88 -13.71
N GLU A 323 -4.13 -14.80 -12.93
CA GLU A 323 -4.45 -14.57 -11.52
C GLU A 323 -3.13 -14.52 -10.72
N MET A 324 -2.99 -13.48 -9.89
CA MET A 324 -1.75 -13.20 -9.17
C MET A 324 -2.01 -13.02 -7.68
N PHE A 325 -1.15 -13.60 -6.86
CA PHE A 325 -1.15 -13.48 -5.42
C PHE A 325 0.03 -12.64 -4.94
N CYS A 326 -0.16 -11.92 -3.85
CA CYS A 326 0.92 -11.24 -3.15
C CYS A 326 1.81 -12.27 -2.43
N PRO A 327 3.11 -12.38 -2.76
CA PRO A 327 3.99 -13.35 -2.11
C PRO A 327 4.07 -13.21 -0.59
N TRP A 328 4.02 -11.99 -0.09
CA TRP A 328 4.06 -11.71 1.35
C TRP A 328 2.91 -12.40 2.09
N ASP A 329 1.70 -12.31 1.57
CA ASP A 329 0.51 -12.85 2.21
C ASP A 329 0.54 -14.40 2.20
N VAL A 330 0.92 -14.99 1.06
CA VAL A 330 1.03 -16.44 0.91
C VAL A 330 2.10 -17.01 1.85
N VAL A 331 3.28 -16.38 1.93
CA VAL A 331 4.37 -16.82 2.83
C VAL A 331 3.93 -16.77 4.29
N ASN A 332 3.31 -15.66 4.72
CA ASN A 332 2.84 -15.50 6.09
C ASN A 332 1.75 -16.50 6.44
N PHE A 333 0.77 -16.71 5.53
CA PHE A 333 -0.27 -17.72 5.73
C PHE A 333 0.33 -19.12 5.94
N ILE A 334 1.30 -19.51 5.12
CA ILE A 334 1.95 -20.80 5.25
C ILE A 334 2.72 -20.89 6.58
N ASP A 335 3.50 -19.85 6.93
CA ASP A 335 4.31 -19.83 8.14
C ASP A 335 3.48 -20.02 9.42
N GLU A 336 2.35 -19.34 9.49
CA GLU A 336 1.47 -19.42 10.65
C GLU A 336 0.69 -20.74 10.74
N ASN A 337 0.38 -21.37 9.60
CA ASN A 337 -0.63 -22.44 9.57
C ASN A 337 -0.08 -23.86 9.29
N TYR A 338 1.10 -24.02 8.66
CA TYR A 338 1.55 -25.36 8.27
C TYR A 338 1.76 -26.29 9.46
N LYS A 339 2.21 -25.79 10.61
CA LYS A 339 2.40 -26.59 11.84
C LYS A 339 1.09 -27.07 12.43
N TYR A 340 0.04 -26.23 12.41
CA TYR A 340 -1.30 -26.65 12.87
C TYR A 340 -1.83 -27.79 12.02
N ASN A 341 -1.64 -27.71 10.69
CA ASN A 341 -2.07 -28.79 9.79
C ASN A 341 -1.31 -30.09 10.06
N LEU A 342 0.01 -30.03 10.25
CA LEU A 342 0.83 -31.20 10.58
C LEU A 342 0.44 -31.87 11.90
N ASN A 343 -0.03 -31.10 12.87
CA ASN A 343 -0.51 -31.58 14.16
C ASN A 343 -1.96 -32.11 14.11
N GLY A 344 -2.66 -31.94 12.98
CA GLY A 344 -4.09 -32.29 12.86
C GLY A 344 -5.04 -31.25 13.48
N GLU A 345 -4.54 -30.06 13.80
CA GLU A 345 -5.28 -28.94 14.41
C GLU A 345 -5.90 -28.05 13.32
N THR A 346 -6.62 -28.67 12.37
CA THR A 346 -7.16 -27.97 11.18
C THR A 346 -8.14 -26.84 11.52
N ASP A 347 -8.84 -26.92 12.64
CA ASP A 347 -9.76 -25.89 13.13
C ASP A 347 -9.03 -24.62 13.59
N SER A 348 -7.72 -24.70 13.84
CA SER A 348 -6.87 -23.57 14.21
C SER A 348 -6.35 -22.80 13.00
N ILE A 349 -6.51 -23.34 11.78
CA ILE A 349 -6.02 -22.71 10.55
C ILE A 349 -6.92 -21.54 10.18
N ARG A 350 -6.32 -20.36 10.15
CA ARG A 350 -7.03 -19.10 9.88
C ARG A 350 -6.24 -18.20 8.93
N THR A 351 -6.95 -17.35 8.24
CA THR A 351 -6.39 -16.22 7.48
C THR A 351 -6.28 -15.01 8.41
N ASN A 352 -5.21 -14.26 8.28
CA ASN A 352 -4.97 -13.03 9.01
C ASN A 352 -4.68 -11.90 8.03
N ASN A 353 -4.80 -10.65 8.47
CA ASN A 353 -4.44 -9.51 7.67
C ASN A 353 -2.97 -9.14 7.92
N TYR A 354 -2.11 -9.37 6.92
CA TYR A 354 -0.67 -9.12 7.00
C TYR A 354 -0.27 -7.72 6.51
N TRP A 355 -1.22 -6.94 5.98
CA TRP A 355 -1.02 -5.56 5.56
C TRP A 355 -1.26 -4.56 6.67
N LEU A 356 -2.16 -4.84 7.61
CA LEU A 356 -2.48 -3.97 8.73
C LEU A 356 -1.25 -3.69 9.59
N GLY A 357 -1.10 -2.44 10.07
CA GLY A 357 0.03 -1.99 10.90
C GLY A 357 1.37 -1.91 10.17
N THR A 358 1.39 -1.98 8.86
CA THR A 358 2.61 -1.95 8.03
C THR A 358 2.78 -0.62 7.31
N THR A 359 3.94 -0.45 6.63
CA THR A 359 4.15 0.73 5.77
C THR A 359 3.18 0.83 4.61
N SER A 360 2.60 -0.30 4.15
CA SER A 360 1.57 -0.30 3.11
C SER A 360 0.26 0.26 3.66
N ASP A 361 -0.17 -0.20 4.82
CA ASP A 361 -1.37 0.31 5.50
C ASP A 361 -1.26 1.83 5.75
N LYS A 362 -0.13 2.30 6.29
CA LYS A 362 0.14 3.72 6.46
C LYS A 362 0.08 4.51 5.15
N SER A 363 0.56 3.92 4.04
CA SER A 363 0.50 4.57 2.73
C SER A 363 -0.93 4.71 2.22
N LEU A 364 -1.79 3.73 2.46
CA LEU A 364 -3.22 3.84 2.16
C LEU A 364 -3.85 4.99 2.96
N TYR A 365 -3.57 5.08 4.27
CA TYR A 365 -4.04 6.19 5.10
C TYR A 365 -3.64 7.55 4.53
N ASP A 366 -2.38 7.69 4.12
CA ASP A 366 -1.87 8.91 3.50
C ASP A 366 -2.57 9.23 2.17
N TYR A 367 -2.83 8.21 1.35
CA TYR A 367 -3.54 8.36 0.06
C TYR A 367 -5.00 8.75 0.25
N LEU A 368 -5.70 8.18 1.22
CA LEU A 368 -7.07 8.58 1.55
C LEU A 368 -7.19 10.06 1.93
N GLY A 369 -6.07 10.70 2.29
CA GLY A 369 -5.98 12.15 2.49
C GLY A 369 -6.26 13.00 1.24
N TYR A 370 -6.20 12.41 0.03
CA TYR A 370 -6.54 13.08 -1.23
C TYR A 370 -8.03 12.99 -1.61
N LEU A 371 -8.82 12.19 -0.90
CA LEU A 371 -10.27 12.06 -1.14
C LEU A 371 -10.99 13.40 -1.06
N THR A 372 -11.91 13.59 -1.98
CA THR A 372 -12.86 14.71 -2.00
C THR A 372 -14.27 14.20 -1.65
N ASP A 373 -15.20 15.12 -1.35
CA ASP A 373 -16.58 14.73 -1.06
C ASP A 373 -17.28 14.02 -2.24
N SER A 374 -16.86 14.31 -3.48
CA SER A 374 -17.36 13.62 -4.68
C SER A 374 -16.93 12.15 -4.76
N ASP A 375 -15.85 11.78 -4.07
CA ASP A 375 -15.30 10.43 -4.08
C ASP A 375 -15.96 9.50 -3.05
N ASN A 376 -16.69 10.05 -2.07
CA ASN A 376 -17.30 9.29 -0.99
C ASN A 376 -18.22 8.18 -1.50
N LYS A 377 -18.99 8.46 -2.58
CA LYS A 377 -19.87 7.44 -3.17
C LYS A 377 -19.08 6.29 -3.79
N LYS A 378 -18.01 6.59 -4.52
CA LYS A 378 -17.14 5.56 -5.13
C LYS A 378 -16.45 4.73 -4.04
N MET A 379 -15.98 5.38 -2.96
CA MET A 379 -15.40 4.69 -1.81
C MET A 379 -16.39 3.71 -1.19
N GLN A 380 -17.63 4.14 -1.02
CA GLN A 380 -18.68 3.29 -0.49
C GLN A 380 -18.98 2.11 -1.41
N ASP A 381 -19.12 2.36 -2.72
CA ASP A 381 -19.34 1.29 -3.69
C ASP A 381 -18.23 0.23 -3.65
N LEU A 382 -16.98 0.63 -3.41
CA LEU A 382 -15.85 -0.28 -3.24
C LEU A 382 -15.97 -1.14 -1.97
N VAL A 383 -16.30 -0.52 -0.83
CA VAL A 383 -16.48 -1.24 0.44
C VAL A 383 -17.67 -2.21 0.36
N ASP A 384 -18.71 -1.86 -0.39
CA ASP A 384 -19.85 -2.74 -0.69
C ASP A 384 -19.51 -3.89 -1.68
N GLY A 385 -18.24 -4.03 -2.08
CA GLY A 385 -17.79 -5.06 -3.02
C GLY A 385 -18.16 -4.80 -4.47
N LYS A 386 -18.54 -3.56 -4.82
CA LYS A 386 -18.84 -3.18 -6.20
C LYS A 386 -17.60 -2.64 -6.90
N SER A 387 -17.68 -2.59 -8.22
CA SER A 387 -16.69 -1.92 -9.06
C SER A 387 -17.08 -0.46 -9.26
N ILE A 388 -16.07 0.41 -9.22
CA ILE A 388 -16.20 1.82 -9.56
C ILE A 388 -15.65 2.08 -10.97
N SER A 389 -16.17 3.09 -11.64
CA SER A 389 -15.64 3.56 -12.91
C SER A 389 -14.92 4.90 -12.74
N PHE A 390 -13.76 5.02 -13.39
CA PHE A 390 -12.99 6.26 -13.44
C PHE A 390 -12.13 6.29 -14.70
N LYS A 391 -11.64 7.49 -15.02
CA LYS A 391 -10.76 7.68 -16.17
C LYS A 391 -9.31 7.40 -15.74
N LEU A 392 -8.75 6.31 -16.26
CA LEU A 392 -7.41 5.88 -15.91
C LEU A 392 -6.37 6.86 -16.43
N ASN A 393 -5.55 7.40 -15.55
CA ASN A 393 -4.35 8.13 -15.90
C ASN A 393 -3.13 7.21 -15.76
N GLU A 394 -2.65 6.66 -16.87
CA GLU A 394 -1.44 5.82 -16.88
C GLU A 394 -0.14 6.61 -16.68
N SER A 395 -0.19 7.91 -16.86
CA SER A 395 0.97 8.81 -16.78
C SER A 395 0.87 9.75 -15.58
N MET A 396 0.09 9.35 -14.55
CA MET A 396 -0.01 10.14 -13.33
C MET A 396 1.34 10.23 -12.62
N ASN A 397 1.57 11.36 -11.99
CA ASN A 397 2.69 11.60 -11.10
C ASN A 397 2.20 12.11 -9.74
N TYR A 398 3.10 12.19 -8.78
CA TYR A 398 2.75 12.67 -7.45
C TYR A 398 2.37 14.16 -7.40
N ASP A 399 2.72 14.96 -8.43
CA ASP A 399 2.35 16.37 -8.53
C ASP A 399 0.87 16.54 -8.86
N THR A 400 0.35 15.75 -9.82
CA THR A 400 -1.06 15.82 -10.23
C THR A 400 -2.02 15.44 -9.10
N LEU A 401 -1.59 14.61 -8.16
CA LEU A 401 -2.36 14.31 -6.95
C LEU A 401 -2.61 15.54 -6.06
N SER A 402 -1.70 16.51 -6.08
CA SER A 402 -1.84 17.76 -5.28
C SER A 402 -2.92 18.69 -5.83
N GLU A 403 -3.37 18.48 -7.06
CA GLU A 403 -4.41 19.26 -7.74
C GLU A 403 -5.84 18.73 -7.46
N HIS A 404 -5.98 17.72 -6.59
CA HIS A 404 -7.24 17.10 -6.19
C HIS A 404 -8.07 16.55 -7.35
N ASN A 405 -7.42 15.92 -8.32
CA ASN A 405 -8.10 15.20 -9.39
C ASN A 405 -8.53 13.81 -8.89
N SER A 406 -9.84 13.57 -8.85
CA SER A 406 -10.42 12.28 -8.42
C SER A 406 -9.90 11.09 -9.24
N ASP A 407 -9.79 11.23 -10.56
CA ASP A 407 -9.32 10.14 -11.44
C ASP A 407 -7.85 9.76 -11.17
N ASP A 408 -7.00 10.72 -10.82
CA ASP A 408 -5.60 10.47 -10.45
C ASP A 408 -5.50 9.73 -9.12
N PHE A 409 -6.37 10.07 -8.15
CA PHE A 409 -6.44 9.33 -6.89
C PHE A 409 -6.81 7.86 -7.11
N TRP A 410 -7.84 7.58 -7.91
CA TRP A 410 -8.25 6.21 -8.21
C TRP A 410 -7.20 5.45 -9.02
N SER A 411 -6.52 6.13 -9.94
CA SER A 411 -5.39 5.59 -10.69
C SER A 411 -4.22 5.23 -9.76
N LEU A 412 -3.91 6.06 -8.75
CA LEU A 412 -2.91 5.76 -7.74
C LEU A 412 -3.23 4.46 -6.99
N LEU A 413 -4.46 4.32 -6.51
CA LEU A 413 -4.88 3.12 -5.78
C LEU A 413 -4.79 1.85 -6.64
N LEU A 414 -5.09 1.95 -7.93
CA LEU A 414 -4.93 0.85 -8.88
C LEU A 414 -3.46 0.45 -9.06
N HIS A 415 -2.58 1.42 -9.32
CA HIS A 415 -1.16 1.15 -9.56
C HIS A 415 -0.43 0.65 -8.30
N THR A 416 -0.85 1.10 -7.12
CA THR A 416 -0.25 0.70 -5.84
C THR A 416 -0.83 -0.59 -5.28
N GLY A 417 -1.87 -1.16 -5.91
CA GLY A 417 -2.44 -2.46 -5.61
C GLY A 417 -3.53 -2.46 -4.54
N TYR A 418 -4.06 -1.30 -4.17
CA TYR A 418 -5.26 -1.23 -3.33
C TYR A 418 -6.54 -1.48 -4.13
N LEU A 419 -6.48 -1.30 -5.44
CA LEU A 419 -7.52 -1.70 -6.38
C LEU A 419 -6.94 -2.66 -7.42
N THR A 420 -7.80 -3.42 -8.05
CA THR A 420 -7.52 -4.24 -9.23
C THR A 420 -8.54 -3.95 -10.32
N LEU A 421 -8.18 -4.20 -11.59
CA LEU A 421 -9.14 -4.08 -12.69
C LEU A 421 -10.25 -5.13 -12.56
N ASP A 422 -11.47 -4.70 -12.82
CA ASP A 422 -12.60 -5.60 -13.05
C ASP A 422 -12.65 -5.94 -14.54
N TRP A 423 -11.98 -7.02 -14.90
CA TRP A 423 -11.86 -7.47 -16.30
C TRP A 423 -13.17 -7.96 -16.91
N GLU A 424 -14.18 -8.28 -16.08
CA GLU A 424 -15.50 -8.69 -16.59
C GLU A 424 -16.31 -7.50 -17.09
N LYS A 425 -16.05 -6.31 -16.54
CA LYS A 425 -16.72 -5.06 -16.92
C LYS A 425 -15.86 -4.16 -17.82
N SER A 426 -14.55 -4.41 -17.82
CA SER A 426 -13.59 -3.70 -18.67
C SER A 426 -13.40 -4.52 -19.94
N ASP A 427 -13.86 -4.03 -21.08
CA ASP A 427 -13.76 -4.75 -22.35
C ASP A 427 -12.28 -4.85 -22.78
N ASP A 428 -11.74 -6.07 -22.81
CA ASP A 428 -10.34 -6.36 -23.20
C ASP A 428 -10.01 -5.82 -24.60
N GLU A 429 -11.00 -5.80 -25.52
CA GLU A 429 -10.82 -5.28 -26.88
C GLU A 429 -10.76 -3.75 -26.91
N GLU A 430 -11.51 -3.06 -26.07
CA GLU A 430 -11.44 -1.59 -25.95
C GLU A 430 -10.14 -1.15 -25.29
N LEU A 431 -9.71 -1.83 -24.22
CA LEU A 431 -8.45 -1.54 -23.54
C LEU A 431 -7.22 -1.76 -24.44
N SER A 432 -7.30 -2.70 -25.38
CA SER A 432 -6.20 -3.02 -26.30
C SER A 432 -6.19 -2.17 -27.57
N LYS A 433 -7.35 -1.66 -28.03
CA LYS A 433 -7.51 -0.89 -29.28
C LYS A 433 -7.42 0.63 -29.08
N ASP A 434 -7.75 1.11 -27.89
CA ASP A 434 -7.69 2.53 -27.60
C ASP A 434 -6.25 2.91 -27.15
N HIS A 435 -5.54 3.61 -28.02
CA HIS A 435 -4.23 4.19 -27.76
C HIS A 435 -4.30 5.52 -26.99
N SER A 436 -5.49 5.94 -26.54
CA SER A 436 -5.64 7.15 -25.74
C SER A 436 -5.02 6.96 -24.34
N THR A 437 -4.37 7.98 -23.83
CA THR A 437 -3.74 7.97 -22.49
C THR A 437 -4.75 8.00 -21.34
N ASN A 438 -6.05 8.15 -21.65
CA ASN A 438 -7.14 8.36 -20.70
C ASN A 438 -8.31 7.42 -21.03
N LYS A 439 -8.27 6.19 -20.52
CA LYS A 439 -9.31 5.17 -20.72
C LYS A 439 -10.25 5.12 -19.54
N ASN A 440 -11.54 4.92 -19.77
CA ASN A 440 -12.47 4.56 -18.72
C ASN A 440 -12.24 3.10 -18.34
N VAL A 441 -11.99 2.85 -17.05
CA VAL A 441 -11.81 1.52 -16.52
C VAL A 441 -12.77 1.25 -15.38
N PHE A 442 -13.04 -0.03 -15.14
CA PHE A 442 -13.71 -0.48 -13.93
C PHE A 442 -12.67 -1.12 -12.99
N ALA A 443 -12.71 -0.74 -11.72
CA ALA A 443 -11.83 -1.33 -10.72
C ALA A 443 -12.60 -1.66 -9.44
N ARG A 444 -12.09 -2.61 -8.68
CA ARG A 444 -12.66 -3.09 -7.43
C ARG A 444 -11.56 -3.37 -6.40
N ILE A 445 -11.94 -3.51 -5.15
CA ILE A 445 -11.03 -4.03 -4.12
C ILE A 445 -10.68 -5.48 -4.47
N PRO A 446 -9.38 -5.87 -4.46
CA PRO A 446 -8.97 -7.19 -4.91
C PRO A 446 -9.48 -8.33 -4.03
N ASN A 447 -9.41 -8.21 -2.71
CA ASN A 447 -9.63 -9.30 -1.76
C ASN A 447 -10.07 -8.80 -0.38
N LEU A 448 -10.37 -9.73 0.52
CA LEU A 448 -10.83 -9.42 1.88
C LEU A 448 -9.78 -8.71 2.72
N GLU A 449 -8.51 -9.04 2.56
CA GLU A 449 -7.42 -8.39 3.30
C GLU A 449 -7.35 -6.88 3.02
N ILE A 450 -7.41 -6.50 1.74
CA ILE A 450 -7.41 -5.10 1.35
C ILE A 450 -8.72 -4.41 1.75
N LEU A 451 -9.86 -5.11 1.69
CA LEU A 451 -11.13 -4.59 2.19
C LEU A 451 -11.06 -4.25 3.69
N GLU A 452 -10.43 -5.09 4.49
CA GLU A 452 -10.21 -4.82 5.91
C GLU A 452 -9.28 -3.62 6.14
N CYS A 453 -8.23 -3.47 5.31
CA CYS A 453 -7.36 -2.29 5.34
C CYS A 453 -8.15 -1.00 5.05
N PHE A 454 -8.99 -1.00 4.01
CA PHE A 454 -9.87 0.15 3.72
C PHE A 454 -10.80 0.45 4.89
N SER A 455 -11.48 -0.55 5.42
CA SER A 455 -12.44 -0.41 6.52
C SER A 455 -11.78 0.13 7.78
N SER A 456 -10.58 -0.34 8.11
CA SER A 456 -9.81 0.10 9.28
C SER A 456 -9.32 1.53 9.13
N ASN A 457 -8.78 1.90 7.98
CA ASN A 457 -8.30 3.27 7.71
C ASN A 457 -9.46 4.28 7.67
N ILE A 458 -10.62 3.89 7.12
CA ILE A 458 -11.82 4.73 7.14
C ILE A 458 -12.28 4.96 8.59
N LYS A 459 -12.31 3.92 9.43
CA LYS A 459 -12.66 4.05 10.86
C LYS A 459 -11.69 4.95 11.62
N GLU A 460 -10.40 4.82 11.37
CA GLU A 460 -9.37 5.65 12.01
C GLU A 460 -9.52 7.13 11.63
N ARG A 461 -9.73 7.40 10.33
CA ARG A 461 -9.97 8.75 9.83
C ARG A 461 -11.24 9.35 10.41
N PHE A 462 -12.30 8.57 10.48
CA PHE A 462 -13.54 8.97 11.16
C PHE A 462 -13.28 9.38 12.61
N SER A 463 -12.56 8.57 13.38
CA SER A 463 -12.21 8.87 14.77
C SER A 463 -11.35 10.13 14.89
N SER A 464 -10.47 10.40 13.94
CA SER A 464 -9.64 11.60 13.91
C SER A 464 -10.49 12.86 13.66
N ASP A 465 -11.32 12.86 12.62
CA ASP A 465 -12.24 13.96 12.30
C ASP A 465 -13.17 14.29 13.47
N PHE A 466 -13.66 13.25 14.15
CA PHE A 466 -14.54 13.38 15.29
C PHE A 466 -13.83 14.07 16.47
N LYS A 467 -12.56 13.75 16.71
CA LYS A 467 -11.72 14.40 17.73
C LYS A 467 -11.39 15.85 17.38
N GLU A 468 -10.96 16.12 16.14
CA GLU A 468 -10.58 17.45 15.69
C GLU A 468 -11.73 18.46 15.79
N ARG A 469 -12.95 18.03 15.46
CA ARG A 469 -14.17 18.88 15.54
C ARG A 469 -14.73 19.01 16.95
N ASN A 470 -14.12 18.35 17.93
CA ASN A 470 -14.62 18.29 19.31
C ASN A 470 -16.09 17.77 19.40
N LEU A 471 -16.47 16.89 18.46
CA LEU A 471 -17.84 16.37 18.37
C LEU A 471 -18.20 15.50 19.58
N HIS A 472 -17.21 14.86 20.23
CA HIS A 472 -17.41 14.08 21.45
C HIS A 472 -18.06 14.92 22.56
N ASN A 473 -17.47 16.08 22.87
CA ASN A 473 -18.01 16.97 23.88
C ASN A 473 -19.40 17.46 23.49
N LYS A 474 -19.55 17.95 22.25
CA LYS A 474 -20.85 18.47 21.77
C LYS A 474 -21.96 17.43 21.85
N LEU A 475 -21.66 16.18 21.42
CA LEU A 475 -22.67 15.11 21.43
C LEU A 475 -23.07 14.71 22.85
N VAL A 476 -22.10 14.52 23.76
CA VAL A 476 -22.38 14.18 25.16
C VAL A 476 -23.12 15.33 25.85
N ASP A 477 -22.74 16.58 25.61
CA ASP A 477 -23.41 17.76 26.13
C ASP A 477 -24.85 17.84 25.60
N ALA A 478 -25.06 17.62 24.30
CA ALA A 478 -26.39 17.65 23.68
C ALA A 478 -27.32 16.56 24.25
N PHE A 479 -26.82 15.33 24.44
CA PHE A 479 -27.58 14.27 25.12
C PHE A 479 -27.86 14.60 26.59
N SER A 480 -26.95 15.28 27.25
CA SER A 480 -27.07 15.63 28.67
C SER A 480 -28.03 16.81 28.94
N CYS A 481 -28.41 17.56 27.93
CA CYS A 481 -29.31 18.72 28.06
C CYS A 481 -30.62 18.65 27.24
N GLY A 482 -30.85 17.53 26.55
CA GLY A 482 -32.07 17.34 25.76
C GLY A 482 -32.06 18.08 24.42
N ASN A 483 -30.89 18.43 23.88
CA ASN A 483 -30.75 19.19 22.62
C ASN A 483 -30.90 18.28 21.39
N GLN A 484 -32.16 17.94 21.07
CA GLN A 484 -32.47 17.04 19.94
C GLN A 484 -31.92 17.55 18.60
N LYS A 485 -31.94 18.87 18.39
CA LYS A 485 -31.50 19.47 17.14
C LYS A 485 -29.99 19.26 16.93
N GLU A 486 -29.19 19.49 17.94
CA GLU A 486 -27.72 19.32 17.84
C GLU A 486 -27.34 17.84 17.68
N ILE A 487 -28.07 16.93 18.35
CA ILE A 487 -27.90 15.49 18.15
C ILE A 487 -28.21 15.10 16.70
N TYR A 488 -29.35 15.61 16.18
CA TYR A 488 -29.73 15.39 14.78
C TYR A 488 -28.68 15.92 13.82
N ASP A 489 -28.25 17.18 13.97
CA ASP A 489 -27.29 17.83 13.06
C ASP A 489 -25.96 17.07 13.04
N ILE A 490 -25.48 16.60 14.20
CA ILE A 490 -24.26 15.79 14.31
C ILE A 490 -24.44 14.44 13.62
N PHE A 491 -25.51 13.71 13.93
CA PHE A 491 -25.75 12.40 13.34
C PHE A 491 -26.05 12.48 11.85
N PHE A 492 -26.80 13.46 11.38
CA PHE A 492 -27.08 13.66 9.98
C PHE A 492 -25.78 13.90 9.17
N ASP A 493 -24.91 14.82 9.65
CA ASP A 493 -23.59 15.05 9.02
C ASP A 493 -22.75 13.77 8.97
N MET A 494 -22.80 12.99 10.05
CA MET A 494 -22.07 11.72 10.13
C MET A 494 -22.66 10.65 9.21
N LEU A 495 -23.98 10.50 9.18
CA LEU A 495 -24.66 9.52 8.33
C LEU A 495 -24.44 9.84 6.84
N GLN A 496 -24.48 11.13 6.47
CA GLN A 496 -24.20 11.55 5.10
C GLN A 496 -22.78 11.20 4.65
N LYS A 497 -21.79 11.33 5.53
CA LYS A 497 -20.39 11.12 5.22
C LYS A 497 -19.94 9.67 5.29
N TYR A 498 -20.46 8.91 6.25
CA TYR A 498 -19.85 7.64 6.67
C TYR A 498 -20.78 6.44 6.58
N VAL A 499 -22.07 6.61 6.34
CA VAL A 499 -23.04 5.51 6.25
C VAL A 499 -23.49 5.30 4.82
N SER A 500 -23.47 4.04 4.36
CA SER A 500 -24.04 3.66 3.08
C SER A 500 -25.49 3.25 3.21
N ILE A 501 -26.30 3.57 2.21
CA ILE A 501 -27.67 3.05 2.09
C ILE A 501 -27.70 1.50 2.04
N ARG A 502 -26.58 0.86 1.66
CA ARG A 502 -26.46 -0.61 1.57
C ARG A 502 -25.95 -1.28 2.83
N ASP A 503 -25.31 -0.56 3.75
CA ASP A 503 -25.01 -1.09 5.07
C ASP A 503 -26.31 -1.50 5.80
N THR A 504 -27.42 -0.92 5.38
CA THR A 504 -28.75 -1.23 5.83
C THR A 504 -29.46 -2.35 5.03
N ALA A 505 -28.85 -2.89 3.99
CA ALA A 505 -29.43 -3.95 3.15
C ALA A 505 -28.99 -5.38 3.54
N THR A 506 -28.42 -5.55 4.75
CA THR A 506 -27.99 -6.86 5.25
C THR A 506 -29.18 -7.72 5.70
N LYS A 507 -29.00 -9.06 5.78
CA LYS A 507 -29.99 -9.97 6.39
C LYS A 507 -30.13 -9.82 7.92
N ALA A 508 -29.21 -9.06 8.55
CA ALA A 508 -29.27 -8.72 9.96
C ALA A 508 -30.31 -7.61 10.20
N PRO A 509 -30.95 -7.54 11.36
CA PRO A 509 -31.81 -6.41 11.71
C PRO A 509 -31.07 -5.09 11.57
N LEU A 510 -31.68 -4.11 10.91
CA LEU A 510 -31.10 -2.77 10.68
C LEU A 510 -30.68 -2.09 12.00
N GLU A 511 -31.40 -2.34 13.07
CA GLU A 511 -31.08 -1.84 14.41
C GLU A 511 -29.69 -2.24 14.88
N ASN A 512 -29.24 -3.49 14.61
CA ASN A 512 -27.92 -3.96 15.00
C ASN A 512 -26.79 -3.16 14.35
N TYR A 513 -26.99 -2.71 13.11
CA TYR A 513 -26.04 -1.88 12.41
C TYR A 513 -25.86 -0.51 13.09
N TYR A 514 -26.97 0.20 13.31
CA TYR A 514 -26.93 1.53 13.95
C TYR A 514 -26.54 1.46 15.42
N HIS A 515 -26.91 0.40 16.11
CA HIS A 515 -26.45 0.12 17.47
C HIS A 515 -24.93 -0.04 17.52
N GLY A 516 -24.34 -0.82 16.61
CA GLY A 516 -22.88 -0.97 16.47
C GLY A 516 -22.18 0.36 16.14
N PHE A 517 -22.77 1.17 15.27
CA PHE A 517 -22.30 2.50 14.90
C PHE A 517 -22.25 3.45 16.12
N LEU A 518 -23.32 3.51 16.90
CA LEU A 518 -23.39 4.33 18.10
C LEU A 518 -22.46 3.84 19.21
N ASN A 519 -22.32 2.52 19.38
CA ASN A 519 -21.34 1.94 20.30
C ASN A 519 -19.91 2.40 19.97
N GLY A 520 -19.54 2.43 18.69
CA GLY A 520 -18.23 2.94 18.23
C GLY A 520 -18.02 4.41 18.60
N ILE A 521 -19.06 5.24 18.52
CA ILE A 521 -19.01 6.65 18.93
C ILE A 521 -18.84 6.78 20.43
N PHE A 522 -19.73 6.18 21.23
CA PHE A 522 -19.75 6.37 22.67
C PHE A 522 -18.58 5.72 23.40
N THR A 523 -18.03 4.61 22.90
CA THR A 523 -16.78 4.02 23.44
C THR A 523 -15.60 4.96 23.27
N SER A 524 -15.59 5.81 22.24
CA SER A 524 -14.58 6.85 22.08
C SER A 524 -14.74 8.04 23.02
N CYS A 525 -15.88 8.13 23.71
CA CYS A 525 -16.22 9.18 24.70
C CYS A 525 -15.91 8.80 26.15
N GLU A 526 -15.15 7.74 26.43
CA GLU A 526 -14.87 7.20 27.79
C GLU A 526 -14.46 8.23 28.86
N LYS A 527 -13.84 9.34 28.46
CA LYS A 527 -13.45 10.42 29.38
C LYS A 527 -14.58 11.37 29.75
N LEU A 528 -15.67 11.36 28.99
CA LEU A 528 -16.81 12.27 29.13
C LEU A 528 -18.04 11.60 29.75
N VAL A 529 -18.16 10.29 29.53
CA VAL A 529 -19.23 9.45 30.03
C VAL A 529 -18.69 8.46 31.04
N SER A 530 -19.52 8.10 31.99
CA SER A 530 -19.23 7.05 32.98
C SER A 530 -20.39 6.07 33.03
N GLU A 531 -20.11 4.87 33.53
CA GLU A 531 -21.08 3.78 33.58
C GLU A 531 -21.82 3.62 32.25
N TYR A 532 -21.02 3.58 31.16
CA TYR A 532 -21.53 3.29 29.83
C TYR A 532 -21.89 1.80 29.73
N HIS A 533 -23.11 1.52 29.32
CA HIS A 533 -23.62 0.16 29.13
C HIS A 533 -24.36 0.07 27.81
N SER A 534 -24.14 -1.05 27.10
CA SER A 534 -24.83 -1.41 25.87
C SER A 534 -25.55 -2.75 26.10
N ASN A 535 -26.84 -2.81 25.83
CA ASN A 535 -27.67 -4.01 26.06
C ASN A 535 -27.53 -4.59 27.48
N TYR A 536 -27.52 -3.75 28.48
CA TYR A 536 -27.38 -4.13 29.87
C TYR A 536 -28.75 -4.06 30.61
N GLU A 537 -29.00 -5.02 31.51
CA GLU A 537 -30.27 -5.10 32.24
C GLU A 537 -30.55 -3.83 33.04
N SER A 538 -31.69 -3.16 32.76
CA SER A 538 -32.16 -1.98 33.45
C SER A 538 -33.69 -2.01 33.55
N GLY A 539 -34.23 -1.84 34.76
CA GLY A 539 -35.66 -1.99 34.96
C GLY A 539 -36.18 -3.39 34.65
N ASN A 540 -37.16 -3.48 33.75
CA ASN A 540 -37.79 -4.74 33.32
C ASN A 540 -37.35 -5.17 31.92
N GLY A 541 -36.12 -4.78 31.49
CA GLY A 541 -35.58 -5.14 30.17
C GLY A 541 -34.18 -4.63 29.93
N TYR A 542 -33.84 -4.47 28.67
CA TYR A 542 -32.47 -4.17 28.21
C TYR A 542 -32.55 -2.96 27.26
N PRO A 543 -32.28 -1.71 27.74
CA PRO A 543 -32.12 -0.58 26.85
C PRO A 543 -30.88 -0.76 25.93
N ASP A 544 -30.93 -0.20 24.74
CA ASP A 544 -29.84 -0.33 23.80
C ASP A 544 -28.56 0.33 24.33
N ILE A 545 -28.64 1.57 24.83
CA ILE A 545 -27.52 2.29 25.39
C ILE A 545 -27.95 3.07 26.63
N THR A 546 -27.13 3.02 27.69
CA THR A 546 -27.21 3.91 28.83
C THR A 546 -25.86 4.44 29.25
N PHE A 547 -25.83 5.67 29.76
CA PHE A 547 -24.61 6.24 30.35
C PHE A 547 -24.91 7.37 31.33
N LYS A 548 -23.91 7.75 32.12
CA LYS A 548 -23.95 8.92 32.99
C LYS A 548 -22.98 9.99 32.48
N ALA A 549 -23.39 11.24 32.59
CA ALA A 549 -22.62 12.40 32.21
C ALA A 549 -22.55 13.44 33.34
N GLU A 550 -21.80 14.52 33.12
CA GLU A 550 -21.65 15.65 34.04
C GLU A 550 -21.32 15.20 35.48
N ARG A 551 -20.23 14.43 35.65
CA ARG A 551 -19.78 13.89 36.94
C ARG A 551 -20.86 13.04 37.66
N ASN A 552 -21.63 12.29 36.91
CA ASN A 552 -22.68 11.38 37.37
C ASN A 552 -23.89 12.08 37.95
N THR A 553 -24.20 13.31 37.53
CA THR A 553 -25.40 14.01 37.91
C THR A 553 -26.56 13.85 36.94
N LYS A 554 -26.25 13.45 35.71
CA LYS A 554 -27.23 13.21 34.64
C LYS A 554 -27.16 11.79 34.13
N ALA A 555 -28.30 11.20 33.80
CA ALA A 555 -28.38 9.88 33.17
C ALA A 555 -29.06 10.02 31.80
N VAL A 556 -28.57 9.26 30.85
CA VAL A 556 -29.08 9.18 29.49
C VAL A 556 -29.45 7.73 29.19
N ILE A 557 -30.66 7.55 28.62
CA ILE A 557 -31.21 6.26 28.20
C ILE A 557 -31.57 6.39 26.72
N ILE A 558 -31.09 5.50 25.89
CA ILE A 558 -31.32 5.53 24.45
C ILE A 558 -31.92 4.20 24.01
N GLU A 559 -33.01 4.27 23.27
CA GLU A 559 -33.60 3.16 22.52
C GLU A 559 -33.50 3.46 21.04
N ILE A 560 -33.05 2.49 20.26
CA ILE A 560 -32.73 2.60 18.83
C ILE A 560 -33.78 1.85 18.04
N LYS A 561 -34.29 2.45 16.99
CA LYS A 561 -35.12 1.80 15.98
C LYS A 561 -34.56 2.09 14.59
N ALA A 562 -34.84 1.22 13.64
CA ALA A 562 -34.44 1.44 12.26
C ALA A 562 -35.52 0.99 11.29
N THR A 563 -35.69 1.74 10.21
CA THR A 563 -36.65 1.43 9.14
C THR A 563 -36.05 1.69 7.77
N SER A 564 -36.63 1.09 6.75
CA SER A 564 -36.35 1.40 5.35
C SER A 564 -37.30 2.43 4.75
N ASN A 565 -38.39 2.79 5.49
CA ASN A 565 -39.43 3.70 5.05
C ASN A 565 -39.44 4.95 5.95
N GLU A 566 -39.30 6.11 5.38
CA GLU A 566 -39.26 7.39 6.07
C GLU A 566 -40.58 7.73 6.77
N GLU A 567 -41.73 7.25 6.25
CA GLU A 567 -43.07 7.52 6.82
C GLU A 567 -43.25 6.87 8.20
N ASP A 568 -42.48 5.83 8.52
CA ASP A 568 -42.62 5.09 9.78
C ASP A 568 -41.79 5.71 10.93
N MET A 569 -40.92 6.68 10.64
CA MET A 569 -39.96 7.19 11.62
C MET A 569 -40.57 7.83 12.85
N ASP A 570 -41.61 8.63 12.70
CA ASP A 570 -42.31 9.32 13.82
C ASP A 570 -42.97 8.32 14.77
N GLU A 571 -43.64 7.30 14.20
CA GLU A 571 -44.27 6.24 14.98
C GLU A 571 -43.23 5.43 15.76
N LEU A 572 -42.15 5.05 15.10
CA LEU A 572 -41.04 4.28 15.71
C LEU A 572 -40.34 5.06 16.82
N ALA A 573 -40.11 6.38 16.64
CA ALA A 573 -39.53 7.22 17.69
C ALA A 573 -40.43 7.33 18.93
N THR A 574 -41.73 7.44 18.71
CA THR A 574 -42.71 7.42 19.78
C THR A 574 -42.74 6.07 20.50
N ASN A 575 -42.71 4.97 19.75
CA ASN A 575 -42.65 3.62 20.28
C ASN A 575 -41.35 3.36 21.09
N ALA A 576 -40.21 3.88 20.64
CA ALA A 576 -38.96 3.79 21.38
C ALA A 576 -39.02 4.48 22.75
N LEU A 577 -39.57 5.69 22.81
CA LEU A 577 -39.79 6.38 24.08
C LEU A 577 -40.80 5.65 24.99
N SER A 578 -41.91 5.15 24.42
CA SER A 578 -42.89 4.37 25.15
C SER A 578 -42.30 3.10 25.74
N GLN A 579 -41.42 2.41 25.01
CA GLN A 579 -40.72 1.23 25.47
C GLN A 579 -39.86 1.53 26.71
N ILE A 580 -39.13 2.67 26.73
CA ILE A 580 -38.31 3.08 27.89
C ILE A 580 -39.20 3.23 29.14
N GLU A 581 -40.38 3.86 29.01
CA GLU A 581 -41.30 4.08 30.11
C GLU A 581 -41.99 2.78 30.57
N GLU A 582 -42.52 1.98 29.64
CA GLU A 582 -43.22 0.72 29.95
C GLU A 582 -42.28 -0.30 30.64
N LYS A 583 -41.01 -0.31 30.22
CA LYS A 583 -39.99 -1.20 30.80
C LYS A 583 -39.30 -0.62 32.02
N ASN A 584 -39.64 0.63 32.40
CA ASN A 584 -39.09 1.33 33.58
C ASN A 584 -37.54 1.38 33.58
N TYR A 585 -36.95 1.65 32.45
CA TYR A 585 -35.49 1.68 32.30
C TYR A 585 -34.80 2.74 33.17
N GLU A 586 -35.53 3.78 33.58
CA GLU A 586 -35.06 4.87 34.43
C GLU A 586 -34.97 4.49 35.93
N GLN A 587 -35.60 3.40 36.39
CA GLN A 587 -35.70 3.06 37.80
C GLN A 587 -34.36 2.90 38.53
N PRO A 588 -33.30 2.28 37.95
CA PRO A 588 -31.99 2.21 38.59
C PRO A 588 -31.36 3.59 38.80
N PHE A 589 -31.67 4.56 37.94
CA PHE A 589 -31.14 5.93 38.02
C PHE A 589 -31.94 6.82 38.99
N ILE A 590 -33.23 6.65 39.04
CA ILE A 590 -34.12 7.40 40.01
C ILE A 590 -33.69 7.14 41.47
N LYS A 591 -33.30 5.91 41.78
CA LYS A 591 -32.86 5.50 43.12
C LYS A 591 -31.52 6.09 43.53
N GLN A 592 -30.78 6.68 42.61
CA GLN A 592 -29.46 7.28 42.90
C GLN A 592 -29.64 8.77 43.24
N SER A 593 -29.29 9.15 44.48
CA SER A 593 -29.45 10.52 44.98
C SER A 593 -28.63 11.57 44.23
N LYS A 594 -27.52 11.13 43.58
CA LYS A 594 -26.67 12.01 42.78
C LYS A 594 -27.30 12.39 41.43
N ILE A 595 -28.19 11.56 40.88
CA ILE A 595 -28.82 11.81 39.60
C ILE A 595 -29.91 12.86 39.75
N THR A 596 -29.69 14.03 39.17
CA THR A 596 -30.64 15.16 39.22
C THR A 596 -31.54 15.23 38.01
N GLU A 597 -31.05 14.73 36.86
CA GLU A 597 -31.78 14.74 35.58
C GLU A 597 -31.63 13.40 34.85
N ILE A 598 -32.71 12.96 34.22
CA ILE A 598 -32.74 11.74 33.39
C ILE A 598 -33.37 12.10 32.05
N TYR A 599 -32.64 11.85 30.96
CA TYR A 599 -33.11 12.05 29.59
C TYR A 599 -33.30 10.70 28.90
N ALA A 600 -34.45 10.50 28.30
CA ALA A 600 -34.79 9.35 27.47
C ALA A 600 -34.81 9.76 26.00
N TYR A 601 -34.22 8.96 25.14
CA TYR A 601 -34.16 9.21 23.71
C TYR A 601 -34.66 8.01 22.91
N GLY A 602 -35.58 8.30 21.97
CA GLY A 602 -35.91 7.42 20.86
C GLY A 602 -35.17 7.89 19.64
N LEU A 603 -34.21 7.09 19.19
CA LEU A 603 -33.44 7.34 17.97
C LEU A 603 -33.94 6.42 16.85
N VAL A 604 -34.35 7.00 15.74
CA VAL A 604 -34.80 6.23 14.58
C VAL A 604 -33.88 6.55 13.41
N PHE A 605 -33.38 5.53 12.76
CA PHE A 605 -32.53 5.65 11.57
C PHE A 605 -33.24 5.11 10.34
N CYS A 606 -33.16 5.86 9.24
CA CYS A 606 -33.62 5.46 7.93
C CYS A 606 -32.55 5.81 6.87
N LYS A 607 -31.88 4.82 6.33
CA LYS A 607 -30.80 5.05 5.33
C LYS A 607 -29.72 6.02 5.86
N LYS A 608 -29.66 7.23 5.32
CA LYS A 608 -28.71 8.30 5.69
C LYS A 608 -29.38 9.42 6.50
N ASP A 609 -30.52 9.17 7.07
CA ASP A 609 -31.26 10.13 7.90
C ASP A 609 -31.55 9.55 9.26
N CYS A 610 -31.85 10.40 10.23
CA CYS A 610 -32.23 9.99 11.56
C CYS A 610 -33.32 10.91 12.11
N LEU A 611 -34.05 10.42 13.09
CA LEU A 611 -35.00 11.19 13.87
C LEU A 611 -34.66 11.04 15.35
N VAL A 612 -34.70 12.15 16.09
CA VAL A 612 -34.32 12.21 17.49
C VAL A 612 -35.49 12.73 18.31
N PHE A 613 -36.11 11.85 19.09
CA PHE A 613 -37.10 12.25 20.08
C PHE A 613 -36.51 12.18 21.48
N CYS A 614 -36.77 13.19 22.30
CA CYS A 614 -36.26 13.27 23.66
C CYS A 614 -37.40 13.56 24.65
N LYS A 615 -37.32 12.90 25.80
CA LYS A 615 -38.20 13.16 26.95
C LYS A 615 -37.40 13.29 28.23
N LYS A 616 -37.57 14.35 28.97
CA LYS A 616 -36.99 14.46 30.32
C LYS A 616 -37.87 13.71 31.30
N LEU A 617 -37.32 12.71 32.01
CA LEU A 617 -38.03 11.84 32.95
C LEU A 617 -37.88 12.32 34.40
N LYS A 618 -36.78 13.04 34.70
CA LYS A 618 -36.49 13.63 36.02
C LYS A 618 -35.83 14.98 35.88
#